data_b81068ae800795721031b82928216a78
#
_entry.id   b81068ae800795721031b82928216a78
#
_cell.length_a   1.000
_cell.length_b   1.000
_cell.length_c   1.000
_cell.angle_alpha   90.00
_cell.angle_beta   90.00
_cell.angle_gamma   90.00
#
_symmetry.space_group_name_H-M   'P 1'
#
loop_
_entity.id
_entity.type
_entity.pdbx_description
1 polymer ?
#
loop_
_entity_poly.entity_id
_entity_poly.type
_entity_poly.pdbx_seq_one_letter_code
_entity_poly.pdbx_strand_id
1 'polypeptide(L)'
;MNNPPPSKTRSLLAGAARSVLAGAAGGALAALVVSSTLLVQGWIWGPSVQRGLPSDRPLLWCLLWSGAIGVVLSFLQRRAAGSSLPEMPETLAELRTPGGLKTRQGLRQVIGGMLALAGGGTLGPEALMTRLVAVASHTVWKGADRDLVAAAMAGSLGLFRSPLVGGAALAGRQWQLIWRWLPGTIGGMGGFVAFN
;
A
#
# COMPACT_ATOMS: atom_id res chain seq x y z
N MET A 1 -35.25 2.10 27.85
CA MET A 1 -34.51 3.37 27.76
C MET A 1 -34.17 3.58 26.30
N ASN A 2 -34.93 4.42 25.57
CA ASN A 2 -34.67 4.72 24.16
C ASN A 2 -33.63 5.87 24.09
N ASN A 3 -32.39 5.54 23.77
CA ASN A 3 -31.41 6.58 23.45
C ASN A 3 -31.84 7.34 22.20
N PRO A 4 -31.90 8.67 22.22
CA PRO A 4 -32.22 9.45 21.04
C PRO A 4 -31.18 9.16 19.93
N PRO A 5 -31.60 9.12 18.65
CA PRO A 5 -30.68 8.88 17.54
C PRO A 5 -29.59 9.96 17.53
N PRO A 6 -28.32 9.58 17.23
CA PRO A 6 -27.21 10.53 17.21
C PRO A 6 -27.53 11.66 16.22
N SER A 7 -27.23 12.90 16.60
CA SER A 7 -27.42 14.05 15.71
C SER A 7 -26.61 13.86 14.43
N LYS A 8 -27.17 14.29 13.26
CA LYS A 8 -26.48 14.19 11.95
C LYS A 8 -25.07 14.72 11.98
N THR A 9 -24.80 15.77 12.75
CA THR A 9 -23.48 16.36 12.92
C THR A 9 -22.50 15.41 13.61
N ARG A 10 -22.93 14.66 14.65
CA ARG A 10 -22.08 13.68 15.32
C ARG A 10 -21.72 12.50 14.41
N SER A 11 -22.64 12.06 13.56
CA SER A 11 -22.36 10.97 12.63
C SER A 11 -21.39 11.40 11.52
N LEU A 12 -21.46 12.64 11.05
CA LEU A 12 -20.53 13.19 10.05
C LEU A 12 -19.12 13.35 10.63
N LEU A 13 -18.99 13.88 11.85
CA LEU A 13 -17.70 14.04 12.52
C LEU A 13 -17.05 12.67 12.81
N ALA A 14 -17.81 11.69 13.25
CA ALA A 14 -17.32 10.34 13.47
C ALA A 14 -16.86 9.68 12.16
N GLY A 15 -17.58 9.90 11.06
CA GLY A 15 -17.16 9.43 9.73
C GLY A 15 -15.85 10.08 9.26
N ALA A 16 -15.73 11.39 9.39
CA ALA A 16 -14.52 12.14 9.03
C ALA A 16 -13.31 11.68 9.88
N ALA A 17 -13.49 11.52 11.19
CA ALA A 17 -12.43 11.04 12.09
C ALA A 17 -11.95 9.63 11.69
N ARG A 18 -12.86 8.71 11.37
CA ARG A 18 -12.51 7.36 10.88
C ARG A 18 -11.73 7.42 9.56
N SER A 19 -12.13 8.28 8.62
CA SER A 19 -11.41 8.47 7.37
C SER A 19 -10.01 9.04 7.57
N VAL A 20 -9.83 10.01 8.48
CA VAL A 20 -8.52 10.54 8.85
C VAL A 20 -7.62 9.46 9.43
N LEU A 21 -8.15 8.67 10.38
CA LEU A 21 -7.40 7.56 10.98
C LEU A 21 -7.04 6.48 9.97
N ALA A 22 -7.96 6.11 9.07
CA ALA A 22 -7.69 5.16 8.00
C ALA A 22 -6.60 5.66 7.05
N GLY A 23 -6.64 6.95 6.68
CA GLY A 23 -5.62 7.59 5.86
C GLY A 23 -4.26 7.66 6.55
N ALA A 24 -4.23 8.03 7.84
CA ALA A 24 -3.00 8.03 8.64
C ALA A 24 -2.39 6.62 8.74
N ALA A 25 -3.21 5.61 8.98
CA ALA A 25 -2.75 4.22 8.99
C ALA A 25 -2.20 3.77 7.64
N GLY A 26 -2.85 4.15 6.53
CA GLY A 26 -2.35 3.89 5.18
C GLY A 26 -1.01 4.57 4.90
N GLY A 27 -0.87 5.84 5.28
CA GLY A 27 0.37 6.61 5.15
C GLY A 27 1.51 6.02 6.00
N ALA A 28 1.25 5.70 7.26
CA ALA A 28 2.22 5.07 8.15
C ALA A 28 2.67 3.70 7.64
N LEU A 29 1.73 2.88 7.14
CA LEU A 29 2.04 1.58 6.55
C LEU A 29 2.91 1.73 5.30
N ALA A 30 2.62 2.69 4.45
CA ALA A 30 3.43 2.98 3.27
C ALA A 30 4.84 3.45 3.66
N ALA A 31 4.96 4.36 4.61
CA ALA A 31 6.25 4.84 5.12
C ALA A 31 7.09 3.69 5.70
N LEU A 32 6.47 2.81 6.51
CA LEU A 32 7.14 1.65 7.08
C LEU A 32 7.68 0.70 6.00
N VAL A 33 6.87 0.42 4.97
CA VAL A 33 7.30 -0.47 3.87
C VAL A 33 8.42 0.15 3.06
N VAL A 34 8.32 1.44 2.71
CA VAL A 34 9.37 2.14 1.97
C VAL A 34 10.65 2.18 2.78
N SER A 35 10.59 2.59 4.05
CA SER A 35 11.76 2.63 4.93
C SER A 35 12.41 1.25 5.08
N SER A 36 11.60 0.20 5.28
CA SER A 36 12.11 -1.19 5.34
C SER A 36 12.79 -1.61 4.04
N THR A 37 12.20 -1.27 2.90
CA THR A 37 12.77 -1.59 1.58
C THR A 37 14.09 -0.85 1.36
N LEU A 38 14.16 0.44 1.70
CA LEU A 38 15.38 1.24 1.61
C LEU A 38 16.48 0.73 2.53
N LEU A 39 16.15 0.30 3.75
CA LEU A 39 17.11 -0.31 4.67
C LEU A 39 17.69 -1.60 4.07
N VAL A 40 16.85 -2.48 3.53
CA VAL A 40 17.30 -3.73 2.89
C VAL A 40 18.13 -3.44 1.65
N GLN A 41 17.69 -2.49 0.81
CA GLN A 41 18.47 -2.04 -0.34
C GLN A 41 19.83 -1.48 0.05
N GLY A 42 19.89 -0.62 1.07
CA GLY A 42 21.14 -0.06 1.58
C GLY A 42 22.10 -1.15 2.12
N TRP A 43 21.55 -2.19 2.73
CA TRP A 43 22.33 -3.33 3.19
C TRP A 43 22.87 -4.19 2.03
N ILE A 44 22.04 -4.49 1.03
CA ILE A 44 22.41 -5.33 -0.12
C ILE A 44 23.35 -4.57 -1.07
N TRP A 45 22.97 -3.37 -1.48
CA TRP A 45 23.58 -2.62 -2.57
C TRP A 45 24.56 -1.53 -2.11
N GLY A 46 24.54 -1.20 -0.83
CA GLY A 46 25.31 -0.10 -0.26
C GLY A 46 24.53 1.23 -0.21
N PRO A 47 25.00 2.19 0.60
CA PRO A 47 24.31 3.47 0.80
C PRO A 47 24.32 4.39 -0.44
N SER A 48 25.20 4.17 -1.40
CA SER A 48 25.29 4.96 -2.64
C SER A 48 24.04 4.80 -3.51
N VAL A 49 23.45 3.61 -3.53
CA VAL A 49 22.24 3.35 -4.33
C VAL A 49 21.06 4.18 -3.85
N GLN A 50 20.95 4.46 -2.55
CA GLN A 50 19.91 5.35 -2.01
C GLN A 50 20.05 6.80 -2.50
N ARG A 51 21.25 7.18 -2.92
CA ARG A 51 21.56 8.49 -3.53
C ARG A 51 21.49 8.48 -5.06
N GLY A 52 21.01 7.38 -5.65
CA GLY A 52 20.94 7.24 -7.12
C GLY A 52 22.29 6.98 -7.77
N LEU A 53 23.31 6.60 -7.02
CA LEU A 53 24.65 6.26 -7.52
C LEU A 53 24.79 4.75 -7.72
N PRO A 54 25.78 4.29 -8.49
CA PRO A 54 26.09 2.87 -8.60
C PRO A 54 26.41 2.24 -7.25
N SER A 55 26.22 0.92 -7.13
CA SER A 55 26.53 0.17 -5.92
C SER A 55 28.00 0.25 -5.55
N ASP A 56 28.29 0.46 -4.26
CA ASP A 56 29.66 0.42 -3.69
C ASP A 56 30.13 -1.02 -3.44
N ARG A 57 29.28 -2.00 -3.67
CA ARG A 57 29.58 -3.39 -3.36
C ARG A 57 30.34 -4.05 -4.52
N PRO A 58 31.22 -5.03 -4.22
CA PRO A 58 31.90 -5.80 -5.25
C PRO A 58 30.89 -6.47 -6.19
N LEU A 59 31.24 -6.57 -7.47
CA LEU A 59 30.39 -7.18 -8.51
C LEU A 59 29.91 -8.58 -8.12
N LEU A 60 30.79 -9.40 -7.54
CA LEU A 60 30.45 -10.75 -7.10
C LEU A 60 29.34 -10.74 -6.02
N TRP A 61 29.38 -9.80 -5.08
CA TRP A 61 28.33 -9.62 -4.08
C TRP A 61 27.00 -9.29 -4.72
N CYS A 62 26.99 -8.34 -5.67
CA CYS A 62 25.78 -7.96 -6.40
C CYS A 62 25.19 -9.14 -7.19
N LEU A 63 26.02 -9.91 -7.87
CA LEU A 63 25.58 -11.11 -8.60
C LEU A 63 25.01 -12.18 -7.69
N LEU A 64 25.65 -12.46 -6.56
CA LEU A 64 25.18 -13.44 -5.58
C LEU A 64 23.81 -13.07 -5.02
N TRP A 65 23.62 -11.80 -4.60
CA TRP A 65 22.35 -11.35 -4.06
C TRP A 65 21.25 -11.29 -5.12
N SER A 66 21.55 -10.80 -6.33
CA SER A 66 20.58 -10.82 -7.44
C SER A 66 20.17 -12.25 -7.77
N GLY A 67 21.11 -13.18 -7.85
CA GLY A 67 20.83 -14.58 -8.09
C GLY A 67 20.01 -15.22 -6.97
N ALA A 68 20.37 -14.98 -5.70
CA ALA A 68 19.63 -15.50 -4.55
C ALA A 68 18.18 -15.01 -4.53
N ILE A 69 17.97 -13.69 -4.73
CA ILE A 69 16.63 -13.09 -4.79
C ILE A 69 15.84 -13.66 -5.97
N GLY A 70 16.46 -13.80 -7.15
CA GLY A 70 15.84 -14.41 -8.33
C GLY A 70 15.38 -15.84 -8.08
N VAL A 71 16.20 -16.65 -7.42
CA VAL A 71 15.87 -18.03 -7.02
C VAL A 71 14.68 -18.05 -6.06
N VAL A 72 14.71 -17.22 -5.01
CA VAL A 72 13.61 -17.13 -4.03
C VAL A 72 12.31 -16.70 -4.70
N LEU A 73 12.35 -15.67 -5.56
CA LEU A 73 11.17 -15.21 -6.31
C LEU A 73 10.64 -16.30 -7.24
N SER A 74 11.51 -16.99 -7.97
CA SER A 74 11.13 -18.11 -8.84
C SER A 74 10.44 -19.24 -8.05
N PHE A 75 10.97 -19.57 -6.87
CA PHE A 75 10.38 -20.58 -6.01
C PHE A 75 9.01 -20.16 -5.45
N LEU A 76 8.87 -18.88 -5.02
CA LEU A 76 7.59 -18.34 -4.57
C LEU A 76 6.54 -18.37 -5.70
N GLN A 77 6.95 -18.02 -6.92
CA GLN A 77 6.06 -18.04 -8.09
C GLN A 77 5.63 -19.45 -8.48
N ARG A 78 6.54 -20.42 -8.47
CA ARG A 78 6.22 -21.82 -8.79
C ARG A 78 5.25 -22.46 -7.80
N ARG A 79 5.34 -22.09 -6.51
CA ARG A 79 4.46 -22.67 -5.47
C ARG A 79 3.07 -22.04 -5.38
N ALA A 80 2.83 -20.94 -6.04
CA ALA A 80 1.55 -20.24 -5.99
C ALA A 80 1.22 -19.69 -7.38
N ALA A 81 0.38 -20.36 -8.13
CA ALA A 81 -0.21 -19.80 -9.33
C ALA A 81 -0.85 -18.44 -9.00
N GLY A 82 -0.50 -17.39 -9.73
CA GLY A 82 -0.97 -16.02 -9.47
C GLY A 82 -0.20 -15.28 -8.37
N SER A 83 1.08 -15.63 -8.12
CA SER A 83 1.93 -14.95 -7.13
C SER A 83 2.60 -13.68 -7.66
N SER A 84 2.48 -13.37 -8.96
CA SER A 84 2.89 -12.08 -9.49
C SER A 84 2.08 -10.96 -8.83
N LEU A 85 2.76 -9.85 -8.51
CA LEU A 85 2.07 -8.67 -8.01
C LEU A 85 1.17 -8.12 -9.11
N PRO A 86 -0.17 -8.03 -8.89
CA PRO A 86 -1.06 -7.45 -9.87
C PRO A 86 -0.80 -5.95 -10.01
N GLU A 87 -1.09 -5.41 -11.16
CA GLU A 87 -1.07 -3.97 -11.37
C GLU A 87 -2.14 -3.27 -10.53
N MET A 88 -1.96 -1.96 -10.33
CA MET A 88 -2.91 -1.15 -9.55
C MET A 88 -4.36 -1.30 -10.06
N PRO A 89 -4.67 -1.22 -11.36
CA PRO A 89 -6.04 -1.38 -11.86
C PRO A 89 -6.65 -2.75 -11.54
N GLU A 90 -5.87 -3.81 -11.61
CA GLU A 90 -6.30 -5.18 -11.29
C GLU A 90 -6.65 -5.32 -9.80
N THR A 91 -5.80 -4.80 -8.91
CA THR A 91 -6.07 -4.78 -7.46
C THR A 91 -7.35 -4.02 -7.14
N LEU A 92 -7.58 -2.88 -7.81
CA LEU A 92 -8.81 -2.10 -7.65
C LEU A 92 -10.05 -2.83 -8.17
N ALA A 93 -9.93 -3.59 -9.26
CA ALA A 93 -10.99 -4.43 -9.79
C ALA A 93 -11.35 -5.56 -8.80
N GLU A 94 -10.35 -6.23 -8.22
CA GLU A 94 -10.56 -7.25 -7.18
C GLU A 94 -11.27 -6.68 -5.95
N LEU A 95 -10.91 -5.48 -5.49
CA LEU A 95 -11.57 -4.81 -4.36
C LEU A 95 -13.04 -4.45 -4.63
N ARG A 96 -13.39 -4.19 -5.89
CA ARG A 96 -14.77 -3.90 -6.30
C ARG A 96 -15.64 -5.14 -6.36
N THR A 97 -15.03 -6.31 -6.54
CA THR A 97 -15.72 -7.58 -6.66
C THR A 97 -15.89 -8.23 -5.28
N PRO A 98 -17.11 -8.55 -4.82
CA PRO A 98 -17.31 -9.23 -3.55
C PRO A 98 -16.55 -10.55 -3.50
N GLY A 99 -15.69 -10.73 -2.49
CA GLY A 99 -14.87 -11.94 -2.35
C GLY A 99 -13.70 -12.05 -3.34
N GLY A 100 -13.44 -11.03 -4.16
CA GLY A 100 -12.36 -11.04 -5.15
C GLY A 100 -10.97 -11.08 -4.52
N LEU A 101 -10.78 -10.43 -3.38
CA LEU A 101 -9.49 -10.37 -2.70
C LEU A 101 -9.27 -11.58 -1.78
N LYS A 102 -8.27 -12.40 -2.11
CA LYS A 102 -7.81 -13.50 -1.26
C LYS A 102 -6.62 -13.04 -0.41
N THR A 103 -6.84 -12.80 0.88
CA THR A 103 -5.83 -12.24 1.80
C THR A 103 -4.51 -13.01 1.78
N ARG A 104 -4.56 -14.36 1.83
CA ARG A 104 -3.35 -15.19 1.82
C ARG A 104 -2.54 -15.07 0.53
N GLN A 105 -3.22 -15.00 -0.61
CA GLN A 105 -2.59 -14.77 -1.90
C GLN A 105 -2.01 -13.36 -1.99
N GLY A 106 -2.80 -12.35 -1.58
CA GLY A 106 -2.37 -10.97 -1.54
C GLY A 106 -1.13 -10.74 -0.68
N LEU A 107 -1.06 -11.37 0.50
CA LEU A 107 0.12 -11.28 1.37
C LEU A 107 1.38 -11.86 0.69
N ARG A 108 1.27 -12.99 0.01
CA ARG A 108 2.39 -13.57 -0.76
C ARG A 108 2.85 -12.65 -1.88
N GLN A 109 1.91 -12.00 -2.58
CA GLN A 109 2.19 -11.03 -3.63
C GLN A 109 2.91 -9.80 -3.08
N VAL A 110 2.49 -9.30 -1.91
CA VAL A 110 3.16 -8.19 -1.21
C VAL A 110 4.61 -8.58 -0.85
N ILE A 111 4.81 -9.75 -0.24
CA ILE A 111 6.15 -10.23 0.11
C ILE A 111 7.03 -10.38 -1.14
N GLY A 112 6.50 -10.98 -2.20
CA GLY A 112 7.21 -11.11 -3.47
C GLY A 112 7.57 -9.76 -4.08
N GLY A 113 6.65 -8.79 -4.04
CA GLY A 113 6.88 -7.42 -4.50
C GLY A 113 7.94 -6.68 -3.69
N MET A 114 7.93 -6.83 -2.36
CA MET A 114 8.98 -6.26 -1.49
C MET A 114 10.35 -6.85 -1.80
N LEU A 115 10.44 -8.17 -1.97
CA LEU A 115 11.68 -8.84 -2.35
C LEU A 115 12.18 -8.40 -3.73
N ALA A 116 11.27 -8.25 -4.70
CA ALA A 116 11.62 -7.75 -6.03
C ALA A 116 12.17 -6.32 -5.97
N LEU A 117 11.52 -5.43 -5.22
CA LEU A 117 11.99 -4.05 -5.01
C LEU A 117 13.34 -4.01 -4.29
N ALA A 118 13.50 -4.80 -3.22
CA ALA A 118 14.76 -4.90 -2.49
C ALA A 118 15.89 -5.44 -3.38
N GLY A 119 15.55 -6.33 -4.31
CA GLY A 119 16.47 -6.88 -5.30
C GLY A 119 16.82 -5.96 -6.46
N GLY A 120 16.31 -4.72 -6.48
CA GLY A 120 16.55 -3.76 -7.56
C GLY A 120 15.63 -3.95 -8.77
N GLY A 121 14.53 -4.69 -8.61
CA GLY A 121 13.52 -4.84 -9.65
C GLY A 121 12.85 -3.50 -9.99
N THR A 122 12.50 -3.33 -11.27
CA THR A 122 11.85 -2.12 -11.80
C THR A 122 10.34 -2.06 -11.50
N LEU A 123 9.90 -2.78 -10.49
CA LEU A 123 8.50 -2.79 -10.09
C LEU A 123 8.12 -1.42 -9.50
N GLY A 124 7.03 -0.84 -9.99
CA GLY A 124 6.51 0.40 -9.42
C GLY A 124 6.06 0.21 -7.98
N PRO A 125 6.53 1.03 -7.02
CA PRO A 125 6.10 0.92 -5.63
C PRO A 125 4.59 1.15 -5.45
N GLU A 126 3.92 1.78 -6.43
CA GLU A 126 2.48 2.04 -6.42
C GLU A 126 1.65 0.75 -6.40
N ALA A 127 2.04 -0.24 -7.22
CA ALA A 127 1.37 -1.53 -7.27
C ALA A 127 1.49 -2.28 -5.93
N LEU A 128 2.69 -2.24 -5.34
CA LEU A 128 2.95 -2.83 -4.04
C LEU A 128 2.12 -2.17 -2.93
N MET A 129 2.11 -0.82 -2.89
CA MET A 129 1.35 -0.06 -1.88
C MET A 129 -0.15 -0.31 -2.02
N THR A 130 -0.66 -0.26 -3.24
CA THR A 130 -2.08 -0.54 -3.51
C THR A 130 -2.46 -1.94 -3.04
N ARG A 131 -1.65 -2.95 -3.35
CA ARG A 131 -1.89 -4.34 -2.92
C ARG A 131 -1.80 -4.50 -1.41
N LEU A 132 -0.80 -3.89 -0.79
CA LEU A 132 -0.62 -3.93 0.66
C LEU A 132 -1.81 -3.33 1.41
N VAL A 133 -2.23 -2.12 1.00
CA VAL A 133 -3.39 -1.46 1.61
C VAL A 133 -4.67 -2.25 1.37
N ALA A 134 -4.86 -2.83 0.19
CA ALA A 134 -5.99 -3.70 -0.11
C ALA A 134 -6.05 -4.89 0.85
N VAL A 135 -4.93 -5.59 1.05
CA VAL A 135 -4.82 -6.75 1.95
C VAL A 135 -5.03 -6.33 3.41
N ALA A 136 -4.39 -5.26 3.86
CA ALA A 136 -4.53 -4.75 5.22
C ALA A 136 -5.96 -4.31 5.52
N SER A 137 -6.56 -3.55 4.61
CA SER A 137 -7.94 -3.08 4.71
C SER A 137 -8.94 -4.23 4.77
N HIS A 138 -8.75 -5.25 3.91
CA HIS A 138 -9.60 -6.42 3.90
C HIS A 138 -9.51 -7.22 5.20
N THR A 139 -8.32 -7.26 5.81
CA THR A 139 -8.10 -7.96 7.08
C THR A 139 -8.72 -7.21 8.26
N VAL A 140 -8.53 -5.88 8.31
CA VAL A 140 -8.98 -5.03 9.42
C VAL A 140 -10.48 -4.77 9.36
N TRP A 141 -11.01 -4.41 8.18
CA TRP A 141 -12.42 -4.01 8.04
C TRP A 141 -13.30 -5.08 7.38
N LYS A 142 -12.74 -6.29 7.15
CA LYS A 142 -13.44 -7.43 6.51
C LYS A 142 -14.12 -7.05 5.18
N GLY A 143 -13.54 -6.11 4.46
CA GLY A 143 -14.02 -5.63 3.17
C GLY A 143 -15.32 -4.79 3.20
N ALA A 144 -15.84 -4.45 4.38
CA ALA A 144 -17.18 -3.88 4.50
C ALA A 144 -17.26 -2.38 4.22
N ASP A 145 -16.17 -1.63 4.40
CA ASP A 145 -16.22 -0.16 4.30
C ASP A 145 -15.29 0.36 3.19
N ARG A 146 -15.89 0.57 1.99
CA ARG A 146 -15.18 1.09 0.82
C ARG A 146 -14.61 2.49 1.04
N ASP A 147 -15.27 3.31 1.85
CA ASP A 147 -14.84 4.68 2.12
C ASP A 147 -13.54 4.67 2.94
N LEU A 148 -13.42 3.77 3.92
CA LEU A 148 -12.19 3.60 4.72
C LEU A 148 -11.04 3.02 3.88
N VAL A 149 -11.33 2.08 2.99
CA VAL A 149 -10.32 1.56 2.05
C VAL A 149 -9.81 2.66 1.12
N ALA A 150 -10.72 3.49 0.58
CA ALA A 150 -10.37 4.62 -0.26
C ALA A 150 -9.53 5.66 0.50
N ALA A 151 -9.87 5.93 1.76
CA ALA A 151 -9.11 6.82 2.62
C ALA A 151 -7.70 6.28 2.92
N ALA A 152 -7.57 5.00 3.24
CA ALA A 152 -6.28 4.36 3.46
C ALA A 152 -5.40 4.35 2.20
N MET A 153 -5.99 4.11 1.02
CA MET A 153 -5.28 4.22 -0.25
C MET A 153 -4.85 5.65 -0.57
N ALA A 154 -5.72 6.63 -0.35
CA ALA A 154 -5.36 8.04 -0.50
C ALA A 154 -4.16 8.39 0.39
N GLY A 155 -4.17 7.89 1.63
CA GLY A 155 -3.07 8.06 2.56
C GLY A 155 -1.76 7.43 2.10
N SER A 156 -1.81 6.18 1.64
CA SER A 156 -0.60 5.47 1.16
C SER A 156 0.00 6.10 -0.09
N LEU A 157 -0.82 6.62 -1.00
CA LEU A 157 -0.36 7.30 -2.21
C LEU A 157 0.02 8.77 -1.98
N GLY A 158 -0.26 9.31 -0.80
CA GLY A 158 0.28 10.60 -0.33
C GLY A 158 1.80 10.65 -0.37
N LEU A 159 2.47 9.51 -0.16
CA LEU A 159 3.91 9.31 -0.31
C LEU A 159 4.43 9.76 -1.69
N PHE A 160 3.66 9.51 -2.75
CA PHE A 160 4.01 9.85 -4.12
C PHE A 160 3.53 11.25 -4.54
N ARG A 161 3.14 12.09 -3.58
CA ARG A 161 2.52 13.42 -3.81
C ARG A 161 1.26 13.36 -4.69
N SER A 162 0.63 12.19 -4.77
CA SER A 162 -0.58 11.94 -5.56
C SER A 162 -1.73 11.36 -4.71
N PRO A 163 -2.05 11.95 -3.55
CA PRO A 163 -3.05 11.40 -2.64
C PRO A 163 -4.45 11.35 -3.26
N LEU A 164 -4.75 12.27 -4.19
CA LEU A 164 -6.04 12.33 -4.87
C LEU A 164 -6.28 11.14 -5.81
N VAL A 165 -5.20 10.57 -6.36
CA VAL A 165 -5.30 9.47 -7.33
C VAL A 165 -5.83 8.19 -6.69
N GLY A 166 -5.37 7.84 -5.49
CA GLY A 166 -5.82 6.63 -4.79
C GLY A 166 -7.30 6.65 -4.43
N GLY A 167 -7.77 7.78 -3.91
CA GLY A 167 -9.18 7.97 -3.60
C GLY A 167 -10.05 8.01 -4.87
N ALA A 168 -9.63 8.74 -5.90
CA ALA A 168 -10.35 8.87 -7.15
C ALA A 168 -10.45 7.53 -7.90
N ALA A 169 -9.40 6.71 -7.88
CA ALA A 169 -9.37 5.41 -8.51
C ALA A 169 -10.41 4.44 -7.93
N LEU A 170 -10.66 4.49 -6.61
CA LEU A 170 -11.70 3.69 -5.96
C LEU A 170 -13.10 4.31 -6.07
N ALA A 171 -13.19 5.64 -5.96
CA ALA A 171 -14.47 6.35 -6.07
C ALA A 171 -15.07 6.26 -7.50
N GLY A 172 -14.23 6.04 -8.52
CA GLY A 172 -14.68 5.98 -9.91
C GLY A 172 -15.32 7.30 -10.34
N ARG A 173 -16.47 7.21 -11.03
CA ARG A 173 -17.21 8.38 -11.56
C ARG A 173 -17.99 9.17 -10.51
N GLN A 174 -18.02 8.71 -9.26
CA GLN A 174 -18.84 9.32 -8.20
C GLN A 174 -18.05 10.43 -7.47
N TRP A 175 -17.95 11.59 -8.07
CA TRP A 175 -17.32 12.79 -7.50
C TRP A 175 -17.86 13.19 -6.12
N GLN A 176 -19.09 12.78 -5.80
CA GLN A 176 -19.72 13.03 -4.49
C GLN A 176 -18.99 12.35 -3.34
N LEU A 177 -18.17 11.32 -3.62
CA LEU A 177 -17.38 10.63 -2.62
C LEU A 177 -16.07 11.35 -2.26
N ILE A 178 -15.69 12.41 -3.00
CA ILE A 178 -14.48 13.19 -2.73
C ILE A 178 -14.45 13.70 -1.27
N TRP A 179 -15.57 14.19 -0.78
CA TRP A 179 -15.68 14.69 0.58
C TRP A 179 -15.50 13.62 1.66
N ARG A 180 -15.68 12.35 1.33
CA ARG A 180 -15.53 11.23 2.26
C ARG A 180 -14.08 10.77 2.40
N TRP A 181 -13.31 10.77 1.32
CA TRP A 181 -11.92 10.33 1.36
C TRP A 181 -10.89 11.47 1.48
N LEU A 182 -11.30 12.73 1.24
CA LEU A 182 -10.44 13.89 1.44
C LEU A 182 -9.84 13.97 2.87
N PRO A 183 -10.60 13.75 3.96
CA PRO A 183 -10.03 13.68 5.30
C PRO A 183 -8.98 12.58 5.45
N GLY A 184 -9.17 11.43 4.78
CA GLY A 184 -8.20 10.34 4.76
C GLY A 184 -6.88 10.73 4.10
N THR A 185 -6.93 11.54 3.05
CA THR A 185 -5.74 12.10 2.39
C THR A 185 -4.91 12.95 3.36
N ILE A 186 -5.57 13.83 4.11
CA ILE A 186 -4.91 14.68 5.11
C ILE A 186 -4.27 13.81 6.21
N GLY A 187 -5.01 12.80 6.70
CA GLY A 187 -4.50 11.86 7.69
C GLY A 187 -3.28 11.09 7.18
N GLY A 188 -3.32 10.64 5.91
CA GLY A 188 -2.21 9.93 5.30
C GLY A 188 -0.96 10.77 5.12
N MET A 189 -1.09 12.02 4.72
CA MET A 189 0.03 12.96 4.67
C MET A 189 0.63 13.17 6.08
N GLY A 190 -0.22 13.35 7.09
CA GLY A 190 0.22 13.45 8.47
C GLY A 190 0.94 12.20 8.98
N GLY A 191 0.41 11.01 8.69
CA GLY A 191 1.03 9.75 9.04
C GLY A 191 2.39 9.55 8.35
N PHE A 192 2.51 9.93 7.09
CA PHE A 192 3.77 9.89 6.37
C PHE A 192 4.81 10.85 6.96
N VAL A 193 4.44 12.10 7.20
CA VAL A 193 5.35 13.11 7.79
C VAL A 193 5.80 12.69 9.20
N ALA A 194 4.92 12.07 9.99
CA ALA A 194 5.27 11.63 11.34
C ALA A 194 6.25 10.44 11.36
N PHE A 195 6.33 9.67 10.26
CA PHE A 195 7.20 8.49 10.15
C PHE A 195 8.56 8.78 9.48
N ASN A 196 8.68 9.91 8.77
CA ASN A 196 9.93 10.37 8.16
C ASN A 196 10.57 11.51 8.97
#